data_763c7f9203df684d0c7f2f8c46dd04df
#
_entry.id   763c7f9203df684d0c7f2f8c46dd04df
#
_cell.length_a   1.000
_cell.length_b   1.000
_cell.length_c   1.000
_cell.angle_alpha   90.00
_cell.angle_beta   90.00
_cell.angle_gamma   90.00
#
_symmetry.space_group_name_H-M   'P 1'
#
loop_
_entity.id
_entity.type
_entity.pdbx_description
1 polymer ?
#
loop_
_entity_poly.entity_id
_entity_poly.type
_entity_poly.pdbx_seq_one_letter_code
_entity_poly.pdbx_strand_id
1 'polypeptide(L)'
;KSLDDIKVDEVYSTSTPRGRIFDRNYNLLVDNVGVKTIYYKRKPETSTKTQIELAYKMADKIDLDYSKLAKTNLKEFYLVNNKDKVNKKITEKERELLKQRKITISDINNLKMERITDEELSNYDEKDKKAAYIYYLMNKGYYYDEKIIKTYASNEEFAYVSEHVKELNGFNVKLEWERKYLYGDTFKTILGSVSTNESGIPFELKDKYLSEGYSLNDRVGVSYLEYQYESLLKGDKATYLLNDDNSYTVIKDGIRGNDIVLTIDINLQKEVEQILTEEIVNAKMNNANTTYYNGSHVIITDPKTGEILAMASKQVVVNNGEYKVYDNTPALLTNPVTPGSIVKGASMSVGYKTGVIDIGTKMLDECVKIRNTPAKCSWTKGLGYLDDVKALAYSSNAYQYKTAMKVAGANYYYNGPLTVPESAFETYRKVFLEYGLGEKTNIDLPVESYGYKGTSYESGHLLDMAIGQYDTYTPVQIASYISTLAANGNKYKLHLLKEVHEKTNNEKMGKVVRNIEPELIGTVDLEQKYKDRIKLGFESVMKSLGYGYMGTVPSPAGKTGTAESFYDSDGDGKIDVPTISKGFIGYAPSYDPKFAITVLSPNVRYSTTSEYTSPVNSKISSRVSNKVFEILK
;
A
#
# COMPACT_ATOMS: atom_id res chain seq x y z
N LYS A 1 20.92 29.05 -47.78
CA LYS A 1 19.92 28.10 -47.23
C LYS A 1 20.30 27.88 -45.76
N SER A 2 19.45 28.36 -44.87
CA SER A 2 19.65 28.27 -43.44
C SER A 2 19.45 26.82 -42.96
N LEU A 3 20.20 26.43 -41.95
CA LEU A 3 20.14 25.13 -41.27
C LEU A 3 18.79 24.86 -40.54
N ASP A 4 17.80 25.74 -40.72
CA ASP A 4 16.52 25.71 -40.00
C ASP A 4 15.40 24.90 -40.68
N ASP A 5 15.66 24.28 -41.85
CA ASP A 5 14.65 23.51 -42.59
C ASP A 5 14.88 22.00 -42.59
N ILE A 6 15.63 21.48 -41.64
CA ILE A 6 15.63 20.02 -41.41
C ILE A 6 14.40 19.73 -40.56
N LYS A 7 13.28 19.34 -41.20
CA LYS A 7 12.22 18.64 -40.52
C LYS A 7 12.84 17.39 -39.89
N VAL A 8 12.97 17.40 -38.59
CA VAL A 8 13.28 16.19 -37.82
C VAL A 8 12.02 15.34 -37.89
N ASP A 9 11.98 14.44 -38.88
CA ASP A 9 10.89 13.49 -39.02
C ASP A 9 10.94 12.55 -37.82
N GLU A 10 9.87 12.56 -37.09
CA GLU A 10 9.46 11.85 -35.86
C GLU A 10 10.46 10.87 -35.26
N VAL A 11 10.92 11.24 -34.10
CA VAL A 11 11.73 10.45 -33.19
C VAL A 11 10.81 9.42 -32.50
N TYR A 12 10.90 8.16 -32.88
CA TYR A 12 10.20 7.08 -32.20
C TYR A 12 11.04 6.62 -31.00
N SER A 13 10.40 6.56 -29.82
CA SER A 13 11.02 5.99 -28.64
C SER A 13 10.49 4.59 -28.38
N THR A 14 11.37 3.66 -28.08
CA THR A 14 10.97 2.35 -27.58
C THR A 14 10.80 2.38 -26.07
N SER A 15 9.92 1.52 -25.56
CA SER A 15 9.80 1.25 -24.12
C SER A 15 11.14 0.82 -23.54
N THR A 16 11.51 1.41 -22.40
CA THR A 16 12.79 1.11 -21.72
C THR A 16 12.49 0.47 -20.36
N PRO A 17 13.28 -0.53 -19.93
CA PRO A 17 13.10 -1.15 -18.62
C PRO A 17 13.17 -0.12 -17.50
N ARG A 18 12.38 -0.33 -16.47
CA ARG A 18 12.43 0.46 -15.24
C ARG A 18 13.61 0.02 -14.37
N GLY A 19 14.08 0.88 -13.49
CA GLY A 19 15.03 0.52 -12.44
C GLY A 19 14.54 -0.67 -11.62
N ARG A 20 15.44 -1.50 -11.15
CA ARG A 20 15.15 -2.65 -10.30
C ARG A 20 15.04 -2.21 -8.85
N ILE A 21 14.35 -3.02 -8.03
CA ILE A 21 14.17 -2.77 -6.61
C ILE A 21 14.82 -3.91 -5.83
N PHE A 22 15.68 -3.56 -4.88
CA PHE A 22 16.41 -4.48 -4.02
C PHE A 22 16.06 -4.23 -2.55
N ASP A 23 16.24 -5.26 -1.71
CA ASP A 23 16.18 -5.10 -0.27
C ASP A 23 17.53 -4.58 0.29
N ARG A 24 17.59 -4.36 1.62
CA ARG A 24 18.78 -3.85 2.31
C ARG A 24 20.05 -4.73 2.16
N ASN A 25 19.86 -6.00 1.85
CA ASN A 25 20.91 -7.00 1.68
C ASN A 25 21.20 -7.27 0.19
N TYR A 26 20.71 -6.42 -0.69
CA TYR A 26 20.84 -6.51 -2.15
C TYR A 26 20.16 -7.73 -2.77
N ASN A 27 19.17 -8.32 -2.10
CA ASN A 27 18.28 -9.29 -2.72
C ASN A 27 17.36 -8.58 -3.71
N LEU A 28 17.27 -9.09 -4.94
CA LEU A 28 16.46 -8.53 -6.00
C LEU A 28 14.97 -8.82 -5.72
N LEU A 29 14.18 -7.76 -5.52
CA LEU A 29 12.74 -7.85 -5.22
C LEU A 29 11.88 -7.73 -6.48
N VAL A 30 12.19 -6.73 -7.31
CA VAL A 30 11.46 -6.44 -8.55
C VAL A 30 12.43 -6.26 -9.68
N ASP A 31 12.21 -7.04 -10.73
CA ASP A 31 12.95 -6.99 -11.99
C ASP A 31 12.02 -6.66 -13.16
N ASN A 32 12.57 -6.66 -14.34
CA ASN A 32 11.85 -6.54 -15.59
C ASN A 32 11.95 -7.84 -16.38
N VAL A 33 10.87 -8.23 -17.03
CA VAL A 33 10.87 -9.30 -18.02
C VAL A 33 10.49 -8.72 -19.37
N GLY A 34 11.27 -9.07 -20.39
CA GLY A 34 10.96 -8.70 -21.77
C GLY A 34 9.75 -9.48 -22.27
N VAL A 35 8.78 -8.77 -22.83
CA VAL A 35 7.57 -9.35 -23.39
C VAL A 35 7.53 -9.09 -24.89
N LYS A 36 7.63 -10.15 -25.69
CA LYS A 36 7.52 -10.06 -27.13
C LYS A 36 6.08 -9.76 -27.52
N THR A 37 5.87 -8.60 -28.11
CA THR A 37 4.55 -8.08 -28.44
C THR A 37 4.41 -7.90 -29.94
N ILE A 38 3.31 -8.42 -30.49
CA ILE A 38 2.86 -8.17 -31.85
C ILE A 38 1.80 -7.08 -31.79
N TYR A 39 1.98 -6.03 -32.58
CA TYR A 39 1.04 -4.93 -32.66
C TYR A 39 0.64 -4.63 -34.11
N TYR A 40 -0.46 -3.90 -34.26
CA TYR A 40 -0.94 -3.38 -35.53
C TYR A 40 -1.13 -1.87 -35.45
N LYS A 41 -0.61 -1.15 -36.43
CA LYS A 41 -0.86 0.28 -36.63
C LYS A 41 -1.41 0.47 -38.06
N ARG A 42 -2.66 0.91 -38.14
CA ARG A 42 -3.31 1.11 -39.45
C ARG A 42 -2.59 2.18 -40.26
N LYS A 43 -2.29 1.88 -41.52
CA LYS A 43 -1.81 2.87 -42.48
C LYS A 43 -3.00 3.54 -43.19
N PRO A 44 -2.90 4.82 -43.56
CA PRO A 44 -4.02 5.60 -44.13
C PRO A 44 -4.74 4.90 -45.30
N GLU A 45 -4.02 4.19 -46.13
CA GLU A 45 -4.52 3.57 -47.38
C GLU A 45 -5.04 2.14 -47.18
N THR A 46 -5.07 1.64 -45.95
CA THR A 46 -5.46 0.24 -45.69
C THR A 46 -6.98 0.07 -45.82
N SER A 47 -7.42 -0.69 -46.84
CA SER A 47 -8.83 -0.99 -47.04
C SER A 47 -9.34 -2.04 -46.02
N THR A 48 -10.66 -2.08 -45.82
CA THR A 48 -11.30 -3.15 -45.02
C THR A 48 -11.00 -4.54 -45.56
N LYS A 49 -10.97 -4.69 -46.89
CA LYS A 49 -10.62 -5.96 -47.55
C LYS A 49 -9.21 -6.40 -47.16
N THR A 50 -8.24 -5.50 -47.25
CA THR A 50 -6.85 -5.76 -46.85
C THR A 50 -6.76 -6.14 -45.38
N GLN A 51 -7.52 -5.47 -44.48
CA GLN A 51 -7.54 -5.83 -43.07
C GLN A 51 -8.08 -7.25 -42.81
N ILE A 52 -9.11 -7.65 -43.55
CA ILE A 52 -9.66 -9.02 -43.46
C ILE A 52 -8.62 -10.04 -43.92
N GLU A 53 -7.98 -9.80 -45.06
CA GLU A 53 -6.92 -10.69 -45.61
C GLU A 53 -5.75 -10.82 -44.62
N LEU A 54 -5.32 -9.71 -44.02
CA LEU A 54 -4.28 -9.70 -42.99
C LEU A 54 -4.72 -10.46 -41.71
N ALA A 55 -5.98 -10.28 -41.28
CA ALA A 55 -6.51 -10.99 -40.11
C ALA A 55 -6.49 -12.53 -40.33
N TYR A 56 -6.87 -13.00 -41.49
CA TYR A 56 -6.77 -14.43 -41.85
C TYR A 56 -5.32 -14.91 -41.94
N LYS A 57 -4.44 -14.12 -42.54
CA LYS A 57 -3.01 -14.44 -42.64
C LYS A 57 -2.38 -14.60 -41.27
N MET A 58 -2.73 -13.67 -40.34
CA MET A 58 -2.24 -13.72 -38.96
C MET A 58 -2.89 -14.87 -38.16
N ALA A 59 -4.17 -15.19 -38.40
CA ALA A 59 -4.84 -16.32 -37.74
C ALA A 59 -4.17 -17.67 -37.99
N ASP A 60 -3.49 -17.84 -39.12
CA ASP A 60 -2.71 -19.02 -39.46
C ASP A 60 -1.34 -19.07 -38.78
N LYS A 61 -0.80 -17.93 -38.36
CA LYS A 61 0.60 -17.78 -37.93
C LYS A 61 0.78 -17.56 -36.45
N ILE A 62 -0.24 -17.05 -35.78
CA ILE A 62 -0.19 -16.81 -34.34
C ILE A 62 -1.20 -17.68 -33.60
N ASP A 63 -0.79 -18.18 -32.45
CA ASP A 63 -1.69 -18.81 -31.51
C ASP A 63 -2.30 -17.72 -30.62
N LEU A 64 -3.60 -17.48 -30.76
CA LEU A 64 -4.32 -16.40 -30.04
C LEU A 64 -5.59 -16.97 -29.42
N ASP A 65 -5.72 -16.78 -28.10
CA ASP A 65 -6.97 -17.06 -27.39
C ASP A 65 -8.03 -16.04 -27.77
N TYR A 66 -9.09 -16.51 -28.39
CA TYR A 66 -10.24 -15.72 -28.82
C TYR A 66 -11.48 -15.91 -27.94
N SER A 67 -11.32 -16.47 -26.75
CA SER A 67 -12.42 -16.68 -25.78
C SER A 67 -13.16 -15.37 -25.42
N LYS A 68 -12.49 -14.24 -25.54
CA LYS A 68 -13.05 -12.90 -25.33
C LYS A 68 -13.77 -12.30 -26.53
N LEU A 69 -13.90 -13.03 -27.65
CA LEU A 69 -14.63 -12.57 -28.82
C LEU A 69 -16.13 -12.48 -28.51
N ALA A 70 -16.66 -11.27 -28.40
CA ALA A 70 -18.09 -11.06 -28.20
C ALA A 70 -18.86 -11.42 -29.49
N LYS A 71 -20.09 -11.90 -29.32
CA LYS A 71 -21.00 -12.21 -30.46
C LYS A 71 -21.22 -11.00 -31.36
N THR A 72 -21.28 -9.81 -30.82
CA THR A 72 -21.39 -8.56 -31.58
C THR A 72 -20.20 -8.35 -32.49
N ASN A 73 -18.97 -8.55 -32.00
CA ASN A 73 -17.76 -8.40 -32.80
C ASN A 73 -17.66 -9.48 -33.90
N LEU A 74 -18.13 -10.69 -33.61
CA LEU A 74 -18.21 -11.74 -34.61
C LEU A 74 -19.23 -11.39 -35.72
N LYS A 75 -20.38 -10.80 -35.36
CA LYS A 75 -21.36 -10.28 -36.34
C LYS A 75 -20.78 -9.14 -37.19
N GLU A 76 -20.04 -8.21 -36.56
CA GLU A 76 -19.36 -7.12 -37.29
C GLU A 76 -18.38 -7.67 -38.32
N PHE A 77 -17.57 -8.65 -37.92
CA PHE A 77 -16.66 -9.31 -38.86
C PHE A 77 -17.42 -10.04 -39.98
N TYR A 78 -18.50 -10.77 -39.65
CA TYR A 78 -19.35 -11.42 -40.63
C TYR A 78 -19.92 -10.43 -41.66
N LEU A 79 -20.41 -9.28 -41.16
CA LEU A 79 -20.98 -8.19 -41.98
C LEU A 79 -19.97 -7.69 -43.02
N VAL A 80 -18.72 -7.44 -42.63
CA VAL A 80 -17.70 -6.90 -43.53
C VAL A 80 -17.11 -7.99 -44.46
N ASN A 81 -17.05 -9.23 -43.98
CA ASN A 81 -16.51 -10.38 -44.73
C ASN A 81 -17.51 -10.97 -45.74
N ASN A 82 -18.83 -10.78 -45.50
CA ASN A 82 -19.90 -11.32 -46.33
C ASN A 82 -20.82 -10.23 -46.89
N LYS A 83 -20.27 -9.09 -47.34
CA LYS A 83 -21.02 -7.90 -47.77
C LYS A 83 -22.20 -8.21 -48.69
N ASP A 84 -22.00 -9.03 -49.72
CA ASP A 84 -23.03 -9.33 -50.72
C ASP A 84 -24.20 -10.14 -50.15
N LYS A 85 -23.90 -11.11 -49.26
CA LYS A 85 -24.94 -11.90 -48.59
C LYS A 85 -25.74 -11.02 -47.63
N VAL A 86 -25.08 -10.18 -46.86
CA VAL A 86 -25.72 -9.31 -45.86
C VAL A 86 -26.49 -8.16 -46.53
N ASN A 87 -25.99 -7.60 -47.63
CA ASN A 87 -26.70 -6.59 -48.41
C ASN A 87 -28.04 -7.10 -48.97
N LYS A 88 -28.13 -8.36 -49.33
CA LYS A 88 -29.41 -8.98 -49.80
C LYS A 88 -30.47 -9.06 -48.71
N LYS A 89 -30.10 -8.95 -47.45
CA LYS A 89 -31.02 -8.93 -46.28
C LYS A 89 -31.77 -7.61 -46.12
N ILE A 90 -31.36 -6.56 -46.84
CA ILE A 90 -32.00 -5.24 -46.81
C ILE A 90 -33.02 -5.16 -47.93
N THR A 91 -34.27 -4.85 -47.56
CA THR A 91 -35.39 -4.78 -48.50
C THR A 91 -35.31 -3.56 -49.41
N GLU A 92 -35.98 -3.61 -50.56
CA GLU A 92 -36.05 -2.47 -51.49
C GLU A 92 -36.69 -1.24 -50.83
N LYS A 93 -37.69 -1.45 -49.97
CA LYS A 93 -38.33 -0.38 -49.18
C LYS A 93 -37.35 0.34 -48.24
N GLU A 94 -36.49 -0.38 -47.57
CA GLU A 94 -35.46 0.18 -46.68
C GLU A 94 -34.40 0.95 -47.46
N ARG A 95 -34.01 0.47 -48.63
CA ARG A 95 -33.11 1.18 -49.55
C ARG A 95 -33.70 2.50 -50.03
N GLU A 96 -35.01 2.49 -50.32
CA GLU A 96 -35.72 3.70 -50.73
C GLU A 96 -35.87 4.68 -49.56
N LEU A 97 -36.11 4.23 -48.33
CA LEU A 97 -36.12 5.05 -47.14
C LEU A 97 -34.75 5.71 -46.87
N LEU A 98 -33.65 4.97 -47.14
CA LEU A 98 -32.29 5.52 -47.07
C LEU A 98 -32.05 6.59 -48.11
N LYS A 99 -32.47 6.39 -49.37
CA LYS A 99 -32.40 7.41 -50.43
C LYS A 99 -33.18 8.66 -50.07
N GLN A 100 -34.34 8.51 -49.48
CA GLN A 100 -35.18 9.61 -48.98
C GLN A 100 -34.69 10.26 -47.69
N ARG A 101 -33.53 9.79 -47.13
CA ARG A 101 -32.94 10.23 -45.88
C ARG A 101 -33.87 10.10 -44.64
N LYS A 102 -34.85 9.21 -44.71
CA LYS A 102 -35.75 8.89 -43.59
C LYS A 102 -35.11 7.93 -42.57
N ILE A 103 -34.10 7.16 -42.98
CA ILE A 103 -33.23 6.36 -42.15
C ILE A 103 -31.78 6.64 -42.51
N THR A 104 -30.87 6.35 -41.58
CA THR A 104 -29.43 6.59 -41.75
C THR A 104 -28.69 5.34 -42.23
N ILE A 105 -27.45 5.50 -42.63
CA ILE A 105 -26.55 4.37 -42.91
C ILE A 105 -26.35 3.52 -41.64
N SER A 106 -26.33 4.16 -40.48
CA SER A 106 -26.23 3.47 -39.18
C SER A 106 -27.44 2.58 -38.95
N ASP A 107 -28.67 3.03 -39.26
CA ASP A 107 -29.88 2.23 -39.13
C ASP A 107 -29.84 1.01 -40.05
N ILE A 108 -29.38 1.18 -41.30
CA ILE A 108 -29.17 0.06 -42.24
C ILE A 108 -28.14 -0.95 -41.68
N ASN A 109 -27.05 -0.47 -41.09
CA ASN A 109 -26.06 -1.36 -40.50
C ASN A 109 -26.60 -2.10 -39.29
N ASN A 110 -27.39 -1.45 -38.45
CA ASN A 110 -28.08 -2.09 -37.33
C ASN A 110 -29.05 -3.20 -37.81
N LEU A 111 -29.87 -2.91 -38.82
CA LEU A 111 -30.74 -3.92 -39.44
C LEU A 111 -29.96 -5.10 -39.99
N LYS A 112 -28.83 -4.88 -40.63
CA LYS A 112 -27.94 -5.94 -41.09
C LYS A 112 -27.44 -6.79 -39.93
N MET A 113 -26.97 -6.16 -38.88
CA MET A 113 -26.47 -6.83 -37.66
C MET A 113 -27.54 -7.71 -37.00
N GLU A 114 -28.76 -7.16 -36.87
CA GLU A 114 -29.90 -7.90 -36.32
C GLU A 114 -30.26 -9.15 -37.14
N ARG A 115 -30.19 -9.05 -38.48
CA ARG A 115 -30.56 -10.11 -39.43
C ARG A 115 -29.49 -11.15 -39.68
N ILE A 116 -28.29 -11.00 -39.11
CA ILE A 116 -27.28 -12.07 -39.11
C ILE A 116 -27.70 -13.10 -38.08
N THR A 117 -27.96 -14.35 -38.54
CA THR A 117 -28.48 -15.44 -37.72
C THR A 117 -27.38 -16.21 -37.02
N ASP A 118 -27.75 -16.96 -35.98
CA ASP A 118 -26.81 -17.84 -35.27
C ASP A 118 -26.35 -19.00 -36.11
N GLU A 119 -27.19 -19.47 -37.04
CA GLU A 119 -26.84 -20.50 -38.00
C GLU A 119 -25.72 -20.02 -38.94
N GLU A 120 -25.79 -18.78 -39.42
CA GLU A 120 -24.73 -18.19 -40.26
C GLU A 120 -23.41 -18.04 -39.50
N LEU A 121 -23.46 -17.69 -38.22
CA LEU A 121 -22.26 -17.60 -37.38
C LEU A 121 -21.69 -18.96 -36.99
N SER A 122 -22.53 -19.99 -36.89
CA SER A 122 -22.10 -21.36 -36.57
C SER A 122 -21.28 -22.00 -37.66
N ASN A 123 -21.37 -21.50 -38.88
CA ASN A 123 -20.54 -21.94 -39.99
C ASN A 123 -19.08 -21.44 -39.94
N TYR A 124 -18.77 -20.49 -39.01
CA TYR A 124 -17.41 -20.04 -38.81
C TYR A 124 -16.63 -21.05 -37.97
N ASP A 125 -15.53 -21.53 -38.53
CA ASP A 125 -14.61 -22.44 -37.84
C ASP A 125 -13.69 -21.69 -36.84
N GLU A 126 -12.72 -22.38 -36.25
CA GLU A 126 -11.77 -21.79 -35.32
C GLU A 126 -10.88 -20.72 -35.96
N LYS A 127 -10.49 -20.92 -37.22
CA LYS A 127 -9.70 -19.95 -37.97
C LYS A 127 -10.51 -18.68 -38.25
N ASP A 128 -11.77 -18.81 -38.62
CA ASP A 128 -12.68 -17.70 -38.86
C ASP A 128 -12.87 -16.85 -37.57
N LYS A 129 -13.09 -17.53 -36.44
CA LYS A 129 -13.27 -16.87 -35.13
C LYS A 129 -11.99 -16.17 -34.67
N LYS A 130 -10.83 -16.83 -34.90
CA LYS A 130 -9.53 -16.22 -34.61
C LYS A 130 -9.28 -14.99 -35.50
N ALA A 131 -9.57 -15.08 -36.79
CA ALA A 131 -9.47 -13.94 -37.71
C ALA A 131 -10.43 -12.82 -37.35
N ALA A 132 -11.67 -13.13 -36.94
CA ALA A 132 -12.62 -12.16 -36.43
C ALA A 132 -12.11 -11.43 -35.18
N TYR A 133 -11.48 -12.16 -34.26
CA TYR A 133 -10.90 -11.55 -33.05
C TYR A 133 -9.71 -10.65 -33.38
N ILE A 134 -8.82 -11.10 -34.28
CA ILE A 134 -7.71 -10.26 -34.76
C ILE A 134 -8.23 -8.98 -35.42
N TYR A 135 -9.24 -9.09 -36.29
CA TYR A 135 -9.88 -7.95 -36.93
C TYR A 135 -10.49 -6.98 -35.94
N TYR A 136 -11.15 -7.50 -34.90
CA TYR A 136 -11.65 -6.67 -33.79
C TYR A 136 -10.51 -5.92 -33.09
N LEU A 137 -9.42 -6.61 -32.74
CA LEU A 137 -8.26 -5.98 -32.10
C LEU A 137 -7.61 -4.93 -32.99
N MET A 138 -7.53 -5.15 -34.32
CA MET A 138 -7.00 -4.19 -35.28
C MET A 138 -7.81 -2.89 -35.35
N ASN A 139 -9.10 -2.94 -34.99
CA ASN A 139 -10.03 -1.82 -35.11
C ASN A 139 -10.53 -1.24 -33.77
N LYS A 140 -10.09 -1.83 -32.63
CA LYS A 140 -10.48 -1.39 -31.29
C LYS A 140 -9.87 -0.02 -30.97
N GLY A 141 -10.67 0.93 -30.46
CA GLY A 141 -10.22 2.27 -30.05
C GLY A 141 -10.02 3.25 -31.20
N TYR A 142 -9.10 4.22 -31.06
CA TYR A 142 -8.89 5.25 -32.08
C TYR A 142 -8.21 4.73 -33.34
N TYR A 143 -8.60 5.28 -34.48
CA TYR A 143 -8.31 4.76 -35.81
C TYR A 143 -6.82 4.53 -36.13
N TYR A 144 -5.96 5.49 -35.76
CA TYR A 144 -4.53 5.46 -36.08
C TYR A 144 -3.62 5.05 -34.91
N ASP A 145 -4.20 4.73 -33.76
CA ASP A 145 -3.42 4.27 -32.63
C ASP A 145 -2.83 2.89 -32.86
N GLU A 146 -1.71 2.63 -32.22
CA GLU A 146 -1.13 1.30 -32.13
C GLU A 146 -2.04 0.36 -31.37
N LYS A 147 -2.31 -0.81 -31.93
CA LYS A 147 -3.17 -1.84 -31.33
C LYS A 147 -2.35 -3.06 -30.96
N ILE A 148 -2.39 -3.46 -29.71
CA ILE A 148 -1.77 -4.70 -29.27
C ILE A 148 -2.62 -5.87 -29.78
N ILE A 149 -2.00 -6.76 -30.55
CA ILE A 149 -2.64 -7.96 -31.08
C ILE A 149 -2.34 -9.17 -30.19
N LYS A 150 -1.07 -9.36 -29.82
CA LYS A 150 -0.65 -10.44 -28.93
C LYS A 150 0.53 -10.01 -28.08
N THR A 151 0.42 -10.23 -26.77
CA THR A 151 1.54 -10.22 -25.82
C THR A 151 2.07 -11.64 -25.62
N TYR A 152 3.29 -11.78 -25.14
CA TYR A 152 3.95 -13.09 -24.95
C TYR A 152 3.98 -13.94 -26.21
N ALA A 153 4.24 -13.32 -27.36
CA ALA A 153 4.43 -14.04 -28.61
C ALA A 153 5.61 -15.01 -28.50
N SER A 154 5.48 -16.18 -29.13
CA SER A 154 6.58 -17.13 -29.22
C SER A 154 7.74 -16.59 -30.07
N ASN A 155 8.90 -17.24 -30.01
CA ASN A 155 10.04 -16.86 -30.83
C ASN A 155 9.70 -16.92 -32.30
N GLU A 156 8.98 -17.96 -32.72
CA GLU A 156 8.57 -18.22 -34.10
C GLU A 156 7.57 -17.17 -34.58
N GLU A 157 6.57 -16.83 -33.77
CA GLU A 157 5.58 -15.80 -34.10
C GLU A 157 6.22 -14.42 -34.22
N PHE A 158 7.10 -14.08 -33.27
CA PHE A 158 7.83 -12.81 -33.27
C PHE A 158 8.74 -12.70 -34.50
N ALA A 159 9.51 -13.74 -34.79
CA ALA A 159 10.39 -13.79 -35.96
C ALA A 159 9.58 -13.70 -37.25
N TYR A 160 8.49 -14.46 -37.39
CA TYR A 160 7.63 -14.43 -38.58
C TYR A 160 7.14 -12.99 -38.88
N VAL A 161 6.59 -12.29 -37.86
CA VAL A 161 6.08 -10.93 -38.10
C VAL A 161 7.23 -9.97 -38.39
N SER A 162 8.37 -10.07 -37.67
CA SER A 162 9.55 -9.23 -37.91
C SER A 162 10.11 -9.37 -39.33
N GLU A 163 10.17 -10.56 -39.84
CA GLU A 163 10.70 -10.87 -41.19
C GLU A 163 9.73 -10.45 -42.34
N HIS A 164 8.42 -10.41 -42.05
CA HIS A 164 7.39 -10.15 -43.04
C HIS A 164 6.69 -8.78 -42.88
N VAL A 165 7.28 -7.82 -42.17
CA VAL A 165 6.67 -6.49 -41.90
C VAL A 165 6.18 -5.80 -43.19
N LYS A 166 6.93 -5.93 -44.30
CA LYS A 166 6.55 -5.30 -45.58
C LYS A 166 5.26 -5.92 -46.14
N GLU A 167 5.07 -7.22 -45.99
CA GLU A 167 3.90 -7.98 -46.49
C GLU A 167 2.70 -7.90 -45.56
N LEU A 168 2.96 -7.71 -44.26
CA LEU A 168 1.95 -7.66 -43.20
C LEU A 168 1.43 -6.25 -42.93
N ASN A 169 1.58 -5.35 -43.82
CA ASN A 169 1.07 -3.98 -43.89
C ASN A 169 0.39 -3.43 -42.60
N GLY A 170 1.18 -2.91 -41.72
CA GLY A 170 0.72 -2.34 -40.44
C GLY A 170 1.01 -3.24 -39.22
N PHE A 171 1.23 -4.54 -39.39
CA PHE A 171 1.74 -5.40 -38.32
C PHE A 171 3.23 -5.21 -38.13
N ASN A 172 3.64 -5.20 -36.88
CA ASN A 172 5.04 -5.13 -36.48
C ASN A 172 5.22 -5.77 -35.10
N VAL A 173 6.44 -5.82 -34.61
CA VAL A 173 6.82 -6.38 -33.32
C VAL A 173 7.57 -5.36 -32.50
N LYS A 174 7.46 -5.49 -31.19
CA LYS A 174 8.26 -4.73 -30.22
C LYS A 174 8.53 -5.56 -28.99
N LEU A 175 9.61 -5.25 -28.31
CA LEU A 175 9.91 -5.79 -27.00
C LEU A 175 9.37 -4.80 -25.96
N GLU A 176 8.38 -5.24 -25.21
CA GLU A 176 7.83 -4.53 -24.06
C GLU A 176 8.44 -5.08 -22.78
N TRP A 177 8.26 -4.35 -21.68
CA TRP A 177 8.81 -4.74 -20.38
C TRP A 177 7.68 -4.78 -19.37
N GLU A 178 7.64 -5.88 -18.60
CA GLU A 178 6.74 -6.02 -17.46
C GLU A 178 7.50 -6.20 -16.17
N ARG A 179 6.88 -5.82 -15.05
CA ARG A 179 7.46 -6.03 -13.73
C ARG A 179 7.36 -7.49 -13.32
N LYS A 180 8.44 -8.02 -12.80
CA LYS A 180 8.53 -9.36 -12.23
C LYS A 180 8.83 -9.25 -10.74
N TYR A 181 7.91 -9.73 -9.91
CA TYR A 181 8.05 -9.77 -8.46
C TYR A 181 8.63 -11.12 -8.05
N LEU A 182 9.86 -11.13 -7.51
CA LEU A 182 10.59 -12.37 -7.27
C LEU A 182 10.14 -13.10 -6.00
N TYR A 183 9.52 -12.40 -5.08
CA TYR A 183 9.02 -12.96 -3.82
C TYR A 183 7.49 -13.13 -3.79
N GLY A 184 6.87 -13.27 -4.95
CA GLY A 184 5.41 -13.47 -5.06
C GLY A 184 4.64 -12.31 -4.45
N ASP A 185 3.76 -12.60 -3.51
CA ASP A 185 2.92 -11.59 -2.87
C ASP A 185 3.57 -10.92 -1.63
N THR A 186 4.76 -11.40 -1.21
CA THR A 186 5.48 -10.80 -0.07
C THR A 186 5.83 -9.35 -0.37
N PHE A 187 5.36 -8.44 0.47
CA PHE A 187 5.57 -6.99 0.37
C PHE A 187 5.09 -6.33 -0.93
N LYS A 188 4.42 -7.09 -1.80
CA LYS A 188 4.04 -6.68 -3.16
C LYS A 188 3.17 -5.43 -3.20
N THR A 189 2.22 -5.28 -2.30
CA THR A 189 1.32 -4.11 -2.26
C THR A 189 2.11 -2.82 -2.07
N ILE A 190 3.09 -2.81 -1.17
CA ILE A 190 3.93 -1.63 -0.89
C ILE A 190 4.99 -1.40 -1.98
N LEU A 191 5.50 -2.45 -2.60
CA LEU A 191 6.31 -2.29 -3.81
C LEU A 191 5.54 -1.54 -4.88
N GLY A 192 4.24 -1.77 -4.97
CA GLY A 192 3.36 -1.04 -5.87
C GLY A 192 3.25 -1.67 -7.25
N SER A 193 2.56 -0.98 -8.13
CA SER A 193 2.28 -1.44 -9.48
C SER A 193 2.51 -0.35 -10.53
N VAL A 194 2.63 -0.78 -11.77
CA VAL A 194 2.82 0.05 -12.95
C VAL A 194 1.57 -0.06 -13.82
N SER A 195 1.18 1.03 -14.48
CA SER A 195 0.07 1.03 -15.44
C SER A 195 0.35 0.07 -16.61
N THR A 196 -0.71 -0.41 -17.23
CA THR A 196 -0.58 -1.23 -18.45
C THR A 196 -0.38 -0.34 -19.69
N ASN A 197 0.13 -0.91 -20.77
CA ASN A 197 0.23 -0.19 -22.05
C ASN A 197 -1.12 0.28 -22.58
N GLU A 198 -2.21 -0.46 -22.27
CA GLU A 198 -3.56 -0.10 -22.68
C GLU A 198 -4.11 1.09 -21.88
N SER A 199 -3.80 1.16 -20.58
CA SER A 199 -4.26 2.24 -19.70
C SER A 199 -3.37 3.48 -19.79
N GLY A 200 -2.08 3.31 -20.09
CA GLY A 200 -1.12 4.41 -20.14
C GLY A 200 -1.09 5.23 -18.85
N ILE A 201 -0.92 6.54 -18.99
CA ILE A 201 -0.94 7.48 -17.87
C ILE A 201 -2.38 7.61 -17.33
N PRO A 202 -2.61 7.44 -16.01
CA PRO A 202 -3.91 7.72 -15.40
C PRO A 202 -4.39 9.14 -15.68
N PHE A 203 -5.69 9.29 -15.92
CA PHE A 203 -6.28 10.58 -16.32
C PHE A 203 -5.95 11.71 -15.34
N GLU A 204 -5.97 11.42 -14.05
CA GLU A 204 -5.69 12.40 -12.98
C GLU A 204 -4.24 12.90 -12.99
N LEU A 205 -3.32 12.12 -13.55
CA LEU A 205 -1.88 12.43 -13.61
C LEU A 205 -1.43 12.91 -14.99
N LYS A 206 -2.35 13.01 -15.95
CA LYS A 206 -2.06 13.30 -17.35
C LYS A 206 -1.28 14.59 -17.53
N ASP A 207 -1.79 15.69 -17.00
CA ASP A 207 -1.18 17.02 -17.22
C ASP A 207 0.22 17.09 -16.59
N LYS A 208 0.39 16.50 -15.41
CA LYS A 208 1.69 16.41 -14.75
C LYS A 208 2.71 15.69 -15.63
N TYR A 209 2.41 14.45 -16.01
CA TYR A 209 3.38 13.62 -16.73
C TYR A 209 3.64 14.12 -18.16
N LEU A 210 2.64 14.68 -18.86
CA LEU A 210 2.88 15.29 -20.17
C LEU A 210 3.82 16.50 -20.07
N SER A 211 3.69 17.31 -19.02
CA SER A 211 4.61 18.44 -18.79
C SER A 211 6.04 17.98 -18.45
N GLU A 212 6.20 16.76 -17.93
CA GLU A 212 7.49 16.13 -17.64
C GLU A 212 8.06 15.32 -18.82
N GLY A 213 7.44 15.42 -20.01
CA GLY A 213 7.93 14.79 -21.25
C GLY A 213 7.51 13.33 -21.43
N TYR A 214 6.49 12.86 -20.71
CA TYR A 214 5.89 11.55 -20.95
C TYR A 214 4.92 11.59 -22.13
N SER A 215 4.72 10.45 -22.77
CA SER A 215 3.68 10.22 -23.76
C SER A 215 2.45 9.57 -23.11
N LEU A 216 1.25 9.78 -23.65
CA LEU A 216 0.00 9.25 -23.08
C LEU A 216 0.02 7.75 -22.80
N ASN A 217 0.71 6.99 -23.67
CA ASN A 217 0.79 5.53 -23.56
C ASN A 217 1.97 5.05 -22.70
N ASP A 218 2.71 5.96 -22.07
CA ASP A 218 3.81 5.56 -21.19
C ASP A 218 3.29 4.86 -19.96
N ARG A 219 4.00 3.81 -19.59
CA ARG A 219 3.73 3.08 -18.36
C ARG A 219 4.40 3.79 -17.20
N VAL A 220 3.61 4.12 -16.18
CA VAL A 220 4.06 4.84 -15.00
C VAL A 220 3.71 4.07 -13.73
N GLY A 221 4.43 4.31 -12.65
CA GLY A 221 4.06 3.82 -11.33
C GLY A 221 2.72 4.41 -10.90
N VAL A 222 1.79 3.56 -10.48
CA VAL A 222 0.42 3.98 -10.11
C VAL A 222 0.11 3.79 -8.64
N SER A 223 0.95 3.07 -7.90
CA SER A 223 0.74 2.86 -6.46
C SER A 223 2.06 2.75 -5.69
N TYR A 224 2.01 3.11 -4.43
CA TYR A 224 3.06 2.99 -3.41
C TYR A 224 4.48 3.32 -3.90
N LEU A 225 5.47 2.44 -3.76
CA LEU A 225 6.86 2.74 -4.11
C LEU A 225 7.09 2.95 -5.60
N GLU A 226 6.39 2.23 -6.48
CA GLU A 226 6.46 2.47 -7.92
C GLU A 226 5.99 3.87 -8.29
N TYR A 227 4.93 4.38 -7.65
CA TYR A 227 4.45 5.76 -7.81
C TYR A 227 5.37 6.76 -7.12
N GLN A 228 5.75 6.51 -5.88
CA GLN A 228 6.57 7.40 -5.06
C GLN A 228 7.92 7.71 -5.73
N TYR A 229 8.53 6.70 -6.32
CA TYR A 229 9.86 6.78 -6.93
C TYR A 229 9.84 6.69 -8.45
N GLU A 230 8.72 7.07 -9.09
CA GLU A 230 8.58 7.11 -10.55
C GLU A 230 9.76 7.81 -11.23
N SER A 231 10.16 8.99 -10.73
CA SER A 231 11.25 9.77 -11.31
C SER A 231 12.62 9.08 -11.28
N LEU A 232 12.84 8.19 -10.31
CA LEU A 232 14.06 7.39 -10.21
C LEU A 232 13.96 6.12 -11.06
N LEU A 233 12.82 5.45 -10.97
CA LEU A 233 12.61 4.15 -11.61
C LEU A 233 12.39 4.25 -13.12
N LYS A 234 11.95 5.40 -13.62
CA LYS A 234 11.77 5.64 -15.05
C LYS A 234 13.07 5.43 -15.83
N GLY A 235 13.02 4.61 -16.88
CA GLY A 235 14.11 4.50 -17.84
C GLY A 235 14.12 5.67 -18.82
N ASP A 236 15.29 5.97 -19.36
CA ASP A 236 15.44 6.93 -20.45
C ASP A 236 15.20 6.22 -21.78
N LYS A 237 14.28 6.72 -22.56
CA LYS A 237 13.89 6.10 -23.83
C LYS A 237 15.00 6.23 -24.89
N ALA A 238 15.14 5.20 -25.73
CA ALA A 238 15.92 5.30 -26.94
C ALA A 238 15.27 6.27 -27.92
N THR A 239 16.08 7.02 -28.64
CA THR A 239 15.64 7.94 -29.68
C THR A 239 16.19 7.51 -31.03
N TYR A 240 15.34 7.49 -32.03
CA TYR A 240 15.64 7.05 -33.38
C TYR A 240 15.29 8.14 -34.38
N LEU A 241 16.10 8.27 -35.42
CA LEU A 241 15.78 9.01 -36.62
C LEU A 241 15.21 8.03 -37.67
N LEU A 242 14.04 8.32 -38.20
CA LEU A 242 13.51 7.61 -39.35
C LEU A 242 14.16 8.16 -40.62
N ASN A 243 14.86 7.28 -41.35
CA ASN A 243 15.48 7.64 -42.63
C ASN A 243 14.48 7.54 -43.79
N ASP A 244 14.78 8.16 -44.91
CA ASP A 244 13.93 8.18 -46.13
C ASP A 244 13.65 6.76 -46.67
N ASP A 245 14.53 5.79 -46.41
CA ASP A 245 14.37 4.39 -46.83
C ASP A 245 13.56 3.55 -45.83
N ASN A 246 12.91 4.17 -44.82
CA ASN A 246 12.23 3.54 -43.70
C ASN A 246 13.14 2.72 -42.76
N SER A 247 14.44 2.89 -42.83
CA SER A 247 15.38 2.39 -41.80
C SER A 247 15.43 3.34 -40.62
N TYR A 248 15.97 2.86 -39.47
CA TYR A 248 16.13 3.70 -38.28
C TYR A 248 17.60 3.86 -37.95
N THR A 249 18.00 5.10 -37.66
CA THR A 249 19.30 5.39 -37.09
C THR A 249 19.14 5.70 -35.60
N VAL A 250 19.85 4.96 -34.74
CA VAL A 250 19.84 5.22 -33.28
C VAL A 250 20.54 6.53 -33.00
N ILE A 251 19.84 7.52 -32.44
CA ILE A 251 20.42 8.80 -32.01
C ILE A 251 20.92 8.70 -30.57
N LYS A 252 20.11 8.03 -29.69
CA LYS A 252 20.42 7.83 -28.29
C LYS A 252 19.91 6.46 -27.86
N ASP A 253 20.78 5.69 -27.21
CA ASP A 253 20.40 4.42 -26.62
C ASP A 253 19.49 4.61 -25.39
N GLY A 254 18.56 3.69 -25.20
CA GLY A 254 17.74 3.62 -23.98
C GLY A 254 18.59 3.11 -22.82
N ILE A 255 18.34 3.68 -21.65
CA ILE A 255 19.01 3.27 -20.41
C ILE A 255 17.93 2.94 -19.38
N ARG A 256 18.07 1.78 -18.72
CA ARG A 256 17.23 1.38 -17.59
C ARG A 256 17.24 2.46 -16.50
N GLY A 257 16.11 2.63 -15.81
CA GLY A 257 16.00 3.54 -14.66
C GLY A 257 16.98 3.21 -13.54
N ASN A 258 17.08 4.11 -12.56
CA ASN A 258 17.92 3.89 -11.38
C ASN A 258 17.48 2.63 -10.63
N ASP A 259 18.43 1.76 -10.30
CA ASP A 259 18.17 0.71 -9.32
C ASP A 259 18.10 1.35 -7.93
N ILE A 260 17.14 0.93 -7.12
CA ILE A 260 16.98 1.41 -5.76
C ILE A 260 17.09 0.27 -4.76
N VAL A 261 17.67 0.58 -3.60
CA VAL A 261 17.76 -0.33 -2.46
C VAL A 261 16.85 0.19 -1.36
N LEU A 262 16.02 -0.71 -0.84
CA LEU A 262 15.11 -0.41 0.26
C LEU A 262 15.72 -0.76 1.62
N THR A 263 15.13 -0.21 2.67
CA THR A 263 15.49 -0.51 4.07
C THR A 263 14.98 -1.86 4.56
N ILE A 264 13.98 -2.43 3.88
CA ILE A 264 13.35 -3.70 4.20
C ILE A 264 14.36 -4.86 4.09
N ASP A 265 14.34 -5.75 5.07
CA ASP A 265 14.92 -7.08 4.97
C ASP A 265 13.82 -8.06 4.49
N ILE A 266 13.97 -8.60 3.30
CA ILE A 266 12.91 -9.42 2.69
C ILE A 266 12.70 -10.75 3.41
N ASN A 267 13.75 -11.30 4.03
CA ASN A 267 13.63 -12.54 4.79
C ASN A 267 12.87 -12.28 6.09
N LEU A 268 13.15 -11.18 6.77
CA LEU A 268 12.38 -10.75 7.93
C LEU A 268 10.93 -10.45 7.55
N GLN A 269 10.70 -9.73 6.46
CA GLN A 269 9.36 -9.41 5.95
C GLN A 269 8.53 -10.66 5.71
N LYS A 270 9.12 -11.67 5.06
CA LYS A 270 8.46 -12.95 4.79
C LYS A 270 8.09 -13.68 6.08
N GLU A 271 8.99 -13.74 7.05
CA GLU A 271 8.73 -14.37 8.36
C GLU A 271 7.62 -13.62 9.11
N VAL A 272 7.63 -12.30 9.11
CA VAL A 272 6.58 -11.48 9.74
C VAL A 272 5.21 -11.75 9.11
N GLU A 273 5.12 -11.78 7.79
CA GLU A 273 3.87 -12.07 7.08
C GLU A 273 3.37 -13.49 7.35
N GLN A 274 4.27 -14.45 7.43
CA GLN A 274 3.93 -15.83 7.77
C GLN A 274 3.41 -15.94 9.21
N ILE A 275 4.11 -15.35 10.18
CA ILE A 275 3.70 -15.35 11.59
C ILE A 275 2.32 -14.70 11.74
N LEU A 276 2.09 -13.56 11.10
CA LEU A 276 0.79 -12.90 11.11
C LEU A 276 -0.31 -13.84 10.58
N THR A 277 -0.09 -14.46 9.43
CA THR A 277 -1.05 -15.37 8.81
C THR A 277 -1.39 -16.53 9.73
N GLU A 278 -0.38 -17.19 10.30
CA GLU A 278 -0.55 -18.34 11.18
C GLU A 278 -1.30 -17.97 12.46
N GLU A 279 -0.88 -16.90 13.14
CA GLU A 279 -1.47 -16.52 14.44
C GLU A 279 -2.88 -15.93 14.30
N ILE A 280 -3.18 -15.21 13.22
CA ILE A 280 -4.52 -14.70 12.93
C ILE A 280 -5.50 -15.87 12.72
N VAL A 281 -5.13 -16.82 11.88
CA VAL A 281 -5.97 -18.01 11.62
C VAL A 281 -6.12 -18.84 12.90
N ASN A 282 -5.03 -19.08 13.63
CA ASN A 282 -5.07 -19.80 14.89
C ASN A 282 -5.98 -19.13 15.92
N ALA A 283 -5.94 -17.80 16.03
CA ALA A 283 -6.83 -17.05 16.92
C ALA A 283 -8.30 -17.24 16.55
N LYS A 284 -8.64 -17.14 15.26
CA LYS A 284 -10.02 -17.34 14.79
C LYS A 284 -10.52 -18.75 15.02
N MET A 285 -9.67 -19.76 14.86
CA MET A 285 -10.05 -21.19 15.02
C MET A 285 -10.17 -21.61 16.47
N ASN A 286 -9.29 -21.13 17.35
CA ASN A 286 -9.08 -21.70 18.68
C ASN A 286 -9.43 -20.77 19.84
N ASN A 287 -9.81 -19.54 19.59
CA ASN A 287 -10.17 -18.60 20.64
C ASN A 287 -11.64 -18.18 20.56
N ALA A 288 -12.33 -18.27 21.69
CA ALA A 288 -13.69 -17.77 21.80
C ALA A 288 -13.73 -16.23 21.71
N ASN A 289 -14.90 -15.69 21.38
CA ASN A 289 -15.19 -14.25 21.38
C ASN A 289 -14.38 -13.40 20.38
N THR A 290 -13.85 -14.03 19.32
CA THR A 290 -13.06 -13.38 18.27
C THR A 290 -13.88 -13.01 17.02
N THR A 291 -15.19 -12.89 17.13
CA THR A 291 -16.08 -12.64 15.98
C THR A 291 -15.65 -11.42 15.17
N TYR A 292 -15.36 -10.30 15.83
CA TYR A 292 -14.97 -9.06 15.19
C TYR A 292 -13.45 -8.88 15.03
N TYR A 293 -12.66 -9.79 15.55
CA TYR A 293 -11.23 -9.82 15.28
C TYR A 293 -10.99 -10.31 13.86
N ASN A 294 -10.34 -9.51 13.06
CA ASN A 294 -10.09 -9.81 11.65
C ASN A 294 -8.65 -9.64 11.20
N GLY A 295 -7.75 -9.16 12.06
CA GLY A 295 -6.37 -8.96 11.64
C GLY A 295 -5.48 -8.27 12.65
N SER A 296 -4.20 -8.23 12.32
CA SER A 296 -3.17 -7.58 13.15
C SER A 296 -2.13 -6.87 12.29
N HIS A 297 -1.43 -5.94 12.94
CA HIS A 297 -0.45 -5.05 12.34
C HIS A 297 0.92 -5.23 13.00
N VAL A 298 1.99 -5.22 12.21
CA VAL A 298 3.38 -5.24 12.68
C VAL A 298 4.21 -4.23 11.92
N ILE A 299 4.98 -3.42 12.65
CA ILE A 299 6.03 -2.56 12.08
C ILE A 299 7.29 -2.74 12.91
N ILE A 300 8.42 -2.89 12.24
CA ILE A 300 9.75 -3.03 12.84
C ILE A 300 10.65 -1.97 12.25
N THR A 301 11.31 -1.21 13.09
CA THR A 301 12.19 -0.10 12.71
C THR A 301 13.57 -0.25 13.31
N ASP A 302 14.55 0.37 12.67
CA ASP A 302 15.80 0.76 13.33
C ASP A 302 15.59 2.16 13.94
N PRO A 303 15.54 2.29 15.27
CA PRO A 303 15.23 3.55 15.91
C PRO A 303 16.32 4.63 15.76
N LYS A 304 17.54 4.25 15.41
CA LYS A 304 18.67 5.16 15.24
C LYS A 304 18.72 5.83 13.87
N THR A 305 18.02 5.25 12.89
CA THR A 305 18.06 5.71 11.50
C THR A 305 16.69 6.07 10.95
N GLY A 306 15.61 5.56 11.55
CA GLY A 306 14.25 5.64 10.99
C GLY A 306 14.00 4.63 9.86
N GLU A 307 14.95 3.75 9.55
CA GLU A 307 14.78 2.69 8.56
C GLU A 307 13.68 1.72 9.00
N ILE A 308 12.73 1.42 8.10
CA ILE A 308 11.74 0.37 8.29
C ILE A 308 12.36 -0.96 7.85
N LEU A 309 12.49 -1.90 8.79
CA LEU A 309 13.09 -3.21 8.55
C LEU A 309 12.06 -4.22 8.01
N ALA A 310 10.82 -4.12 8.51
CA ALA A 310 9.67 -4.86 8.01
C ALA A 310 8.38 -4.11 8.39
N MET A 311 7.36 -4.23 7.55
CA MET A 311 6.02 -3.73 7.84
C MET A 311 4.98 -4.62 7.16
N ALA A 312 4.01 -5.10 7.92
CA ALA A 312 2.96 -5.96 7.41
C ALA A 312 1.67 -5.82 8.20
N SER A 313 0.58 -5.94 7.50
CA SER A 313 -0.74 -6.13 8.08
C SER A 313 -1.46 -7.21 7.28
N LYS A 314 -2.12 -8.12 7.99
CA LYS A 314 -2.92 -9.17 7.38
C LYS A 314 -4.34 -9.13 7.92
N GLN A 315 -5.27 -9.45 7.06
CA GLN A 315 -6.70 -9.54 7.38
C GLN A 315 -7.24 -10.91 7.00
N VAL A 316 -8.03 -11.52 7.88
CA VAL A 316 -8.71 -12.77 7.61
C VAL A 316 -10.19 -12.52 7.29
N VAL A 317 -10.67 -13.23 6.29
CA VAL A 317 -12.10 -13.33 5.95
C VAL A 317 -12.52 -14.79 6.12
N VAL A 318 -13.60 -15.00 6.85
CA VAL A 318 -14.13 -16.34 7.10
C VAL A 318 -15.40 -16.54 6.27
N ASN A 319 -15.35 -17.47 5.33
CA ASN A 319 -16.50 -17.84 4.50
C ASN A 319 -16.73 -19.34 4.57
N ASN A 320 -17.92 -19.77 4.99
CA ASN A 320 -18.30 -21.18 5.06
C ASN A 320 -17.28 -22.08 5.79
N GLY A 321 -16.64 -21.58 6.85
CA GLY A 321 -15.61 -22.30 7.61
C GLY A 321 -14.22 -22.29 6.99
N GLU A 322 -14.03 -21.67 5.82
CA GLU A 322 -12.72 -21.42 5.24
C GLU A 322 -12.15 -20.09 5.72
N TYR A 323 -10.87 -20.10 6.09
CA TYR A 323 -10.11 -18.93 6.52
C TYR A 323 -9.20 -18.47 5.40
N LYS A 324 -9.49 -17.30 4.80
CA LYS A 324 -8.65 -16.70 3.75
C LYS A 324 -7.98 -15.45 4.30
N VAL A 325 -6.66 -15.42 4.21
CA VAL A 325 -5.85 -14.28 4.68
C VAL A 325 -5.41 -13.45 3.50
N TYR A 326 -5.63 -12.14 3.62
CA TYR A 326 -5.29 -11.15 2.61
C TYR A 326 -4.27 -10.15 3.15
N ASP A 327 -3.47 -9.59 2.27
CA ASP A 327 -2.64 -8.44 2.61
C ASP A 327 -3.51 -7.21 2.92
N ASN A 328 -3.17 -6.54 4.03
CA ASN A 328 -3.83 -5.31 4.47
C ASN A 328 -2.79 -4.25 4.88
N THR A 329 -1.57 -4.37 4.37
CA THR A 329 -0.44 -3.51 4.74
C THR A 329 -0.73 -2.01 4.59
N PRO A 330 -1.52 -1.54 3.60
CA PRO A 330 -1.95 -0.14 3.55
C PRO A 330 -2.64 0.39 4.81
N ALA A 331 -3.31 -0.47 5.57
CA ALA A 331 -3.94 -0.08 6.83
C ALA A 331 -2.96 0.48 7.87
N LEU A 332 -1.68 0.12 7.77
CA LEU A 332 -0.63 0.68 8.63
C LEU A 332 -0.50 2.20 8.50
N LEU A 333 -0.88 2.74 7.34
CA LEU A 333 -0.77 4.15 6.98
C LEU A 333 -2.08 4.92 7.15
N THR A 334 -3.21 4.24 7.08
CA THR A 334 -4.52 4.90 6.92
C THR A 334 -5.55 4.57 7.98
N ASN A 335 -5.43 3.42 8.66
CA ASN A 335 -6.43 2.97 9.63
C ASN A 335 -5.99 3.28 11.06
N PRO A 336 -6.57 4.31 11.71
CA PRO A 336 -6.24 4.63 13.07
C PRO A 336 -6.77 3.58 14.04
N VAL A 337 -6.02 3.37 15.12
CA VAL A 337 -6.39 2.49 16.22
C VAL A 337 -6.43 3.26 17.52
N THR A 338 -7.25 2.80 18.45
CA THR A 338 -7.25 3.27 19.84
C THR A 338 -6.03 2.66 20.54
N PRO A 339 -5.04 3.46 20.94
CA PRO A 339 -3.77 2.92 21.41
C PRO A 339 -3.83 2.31 22.80
N GLY A 340 -4.67 2.85 23.67
CA GLY A 340 -4.70 2.46 25.09
C GLY A 340 -3.37 2.76 25.80
N SER A 341 -3.05 1.95 26.79
CA SER A 341 -1.94 2.19 27.72
C SER A 341 -0.54 2.26 27.09
N ILE A 342 -0.37 1.94 25.80
CA ILE A 342 0.94 2.13 25.16
C ILE A 342 1.38 3.59 25.11
N VAL A 343 0.45 4.57 25.13
CA VAL A 343 0.79 6.02 25.15
C VAL A 343 1.29 6.52 26.50
N LYS A 344 1.25 5.71 27.54
CA LYS A 344 1.57 6.18 28.90
C LYS A 344 3.01 6.68 29.06
N GLY A 345 3.94 6.29 28.21
CA GLY A 345 5.26 6.90 28.15
C GLY A 345 5.21 8.39 27.78
N ALA A 346 4.42 8.73 26.78
CA ALA A 346 4.17 10.12 26.39
C ALA A 346 3.36 10.87 27.46
N SER A 347 2.36 10.22 28.07
CA SER A 347 1.56 10.81 29.15
C SER A 347 2.40 11.15 30.39
N MET A 348 3.36 10.30 30.77
CA MET A 348 4.32 10.60 31.84
C MET A 348 5.18 11.83 31.51
N SER A 349 5.58 11.95 30.23
CA SER A 349 6.32 13.13 29.77
C SER A 349 5.55 14.43 29.99
N VAL A 350 4.22 14.41 29.78
CA VAL A 350 3.36 15.58 30.07
C VAL A 350 3.45 15.97 31.54
N GLY A 351 3.34 15.01 32.44
CA GLY A 351 3.43 15.23 33.88
C GLY A 351 4.78 15.84 34.29
N TYR A 352 5.89 15.30 33.76
CA TYR A 352 7.23 15.83 34.02
C TYR A 352 7.44 17.24 33.44
N LYS A 353 7.05 17.47 32.18
CA LYS A 353 7.22 18.78 31.51
C LYS A 353 6.44 19.88 32.17
N THR A 354 5.26 19.58 32.68
CA THR A 354 4.42 20.57 33.40
C THR A 354 4.81 20.73 34.87
N GLY A 355 5.72 19.89 35.38
CA GLY A 355 6.17 19.94 36.77
C GLY A 355 5.14 19.43 37.78
N VAL A 356 4.02 18.87 37.35
CA VAL A 356 2.98 18.36 38.28
C VAL A 356 3.36 17.03 38.91
N ILE A 357 4.34 16.33 38.34
CA ILE A 357 5.04 15.17 38.91
C ILE A 357 6.56 15.33 38.76
N ASP A 358 7.30 14.68 39.63
CA ASP A 358 8.74 14.57 39.59
C ASP A 358 9.16 13.11 39.89
N ILE A 359 10.45 12.84 39.85
CA ILE A 359 11.01 11.53 40.16
C ILE A 359 10.53 11.05 41.52
N GLY A 360 9.94 9.86 41.54
CA GLY A 360 9.46 9.24 42.78
C GLY A 360 8.15 9.80 43.32
N THR A 361 7.47 10.70 42.60
CA THR A 361 6.15 11.20 43.03
C THR A 361 5.18 10.05 43.21
N LYS A 362 4.66 9.86 44.44
CA LYS A 362 3.74 8.78 44.80
C LYS A 362 2.30 9.24 44.74
N MET A 363 1.44 8.41 44.17
CA MET A 363 -0.01 8.57 44.20
C MET A 363 -0.67 7.25 44.57
N LEU A 364 -1.76 7.33 45.32
CA LEU A 364 -2.60 6.16 45.63
C LEU A 364 -3.37 5.73 44.40
N ASP A 365 -3.26 4.46 43.99
CA ASP A 365 -4.06 3.87 42.95
C ASP A 365 -5.47 3.55 43.47
N GLU A 366 -6.39 4.45 43.21
CA GLU A 366 -7.80 4.34 43.58
C GLU A 366 -8.68 4.84 42.42
N CYS A 367 -9.90 4.37 42.38
CA CYS A 367 -10.85 4.83 41.37
C CYS A 367 -11.13 6.32 41.49
N VAL A 368 -11.22 7.02 40.39
CA VAL A 368 -11.70 8.38 40.32
C VAL A 368 -13.12 8.43 39.78
N LYS A 369 -13.93 9.36 40.26
CA LYS A 369 -15.31 9.50 39.83
C LYS A 369 -15.69 10.95 39.67
N ILE A 370 -16.15 11.34 38.50
CA ILE A 370 -16.76 12.62 38.18
C ILE A 370 -18.27 12.48 38.44
N ARG A 371 -18.93 13.51 38.92
CA ARG A 371 -20.38 13.53 39.17
C ARG A 371 -21.14 13.10 37.90
N ASN A 372 -22.14 12.22 38.10
CA ASN A 372 -23.00 11.68 37.03
C ASN A 372 -22.28 10.84 35.98
N THR A 373 -21.08 10.36 36.23
CA THR A 373 -20.36 9.43 35.37
C THR A 373 -20.02 8.12 36.09
N PRO A 374 -19.77 7.02 35.37
CA PRO A 374 -19.18 5.82 35.97
C PRO A 374 -17.82 6.11 36.61
N ALA A 375 -17.46 5.36 37.64
CA ALA A 375 -16.11 5.43 38.22
C ALA A 375 -15.10 4.91 37.21
N LYS A 376 -13.95 5.62 37.10
CA LYS A 376 -12.80 5.22 36.27
C LYS A 376 -11.72 4.63 37.17
N CYS A 377 -11.31 3.40 36.87
CA CYS A 377 -10.40 2.63 37.71
C CYS A 377 -9.21 2.07 36.90
N SER A 378 -8.17 1.66 37.59
CA SER A 378 -7.14 0.78 37.03
C SER A 378 -7.70 -0.62 36.77
N TRP A 379 -6.96 -1.45 36.02
CA TRP A 379 -7.37 -2.79 35.63
C TRP A 379 -7.57 -3.76 36.81
N THR A 380 -6.96 -3.45 37.95
CA THR A 380 -7.09 -4.21 39.19
C THR A 380 -7.15 -3.25 40.38
N LYS A 381 -7.64 -3.75 41.51
CA LYS A 381 -7.68 -3.02 42.77
C LYS A 381 -6.51 -3.39 43.68
N GLY A 382 -6.17 -2.51 44.63
CA GLY A 382 -5.20 -2.82 45.67
C GLY A 382 -3.74 -2.67 45.29
N LEU A 383 -3.44 -1.91 44.22
CA LEU A 383 -2.06 -1.58 43.85
C LEU A 383 -1.33 -0.68 44.84
N GLY A 384 -2.07 0.02 45.71
CA GLY A 384 -1.51 0.89 46.75
C GLY A 384 -0.89 2.18 46.21
N TYR A 385 0.11 2.71 46.93
CA TYR A 385 0.87 3.87 46.49
C TYR A 385 1.91 3.49 45.45
N LEU A 386 1.83 4.12 44.29
CA LEU A 386 2.75 3.90 43.19
C LEU A 386 3.56 5.18 42.92
N ASP A 387 4.85 5.02 42.70
CA ASP A 387 5.68 6.06 42.09
C ASP A 387 5.58 6.03 40.56
N ASP A 388 6.24 6.97 39.89
CA ASP A 388 6.25 7.11 38.44
C ASP A 388 6.67 5.84 37.69
N VAL A 389 7.71 5.12 38.16
CA VAL A 389 8.19 3.87 37.55
C VAL A 389 7.18 2.75 37.75
N LYS A 390 6.67 2.58 38.97
CA LYS A 390 5.67 1.55 39.30
C LYS A 390 4.34 1.83 38.59
N ALA A 391 3.98 3.11 38.41
CA ALA A 391 2.79 3.47 37.64
C ALA A 391 2.87 2.99 36.20
N LEU A 392 4.03 3.07 35.56
CA LEU A 392 4.26 2.48 34.23
C LEU A 392 4.29 0.95 34.29
N ALA A 393 5.03 0.36 35.25
CA ALA A 393 5.19 -1.07 35.39
C ALA A 393 3.86 -1.80 35.56
N TYR A 394 2.98 -1.28 36.42
CA TYR A 394 1.64 -1.83 36.68
C TYR A 394 0.55 -1.22 35.78
N SER A 395 0.94 -0.36 34.84
CA SER A 395 -0.01 0.29 33.93
C SER A 395 -1.19 0.98 34.65
N SER A 396 -0.90 1.72 35.72
CA SER A 396 -1.91 2.42 36.51
C SER A 396 -2.65 3.47 35.67
N ASN A 397 -3.97 3.34 35.57
CA ASN A 397 -4.82 4.38 35.01
C ASN A 397 -5.00 5.53 36.01
N ALA A 398 -5.19 5.20 37.29
CA ALA A 398 -5.43 6.14 38.35
C ALA A 398 -4.30 7.18 38.46
N TYR A 399 -3.05 6.73 38.33
CA TYR A 399 -1.89 7.63 38.30
C TYR A 399 -2.00 8.67 37.17
N GLN A 400 -2.35 8.20 35.95
CA GLN A 400 -2.51 9.06 34.77
C GLN A 400 -3.71 10.01 34.92
N TYR A 401 -4.83 9.53 35.46
CA TYR A 401 -6.00 10.40 35.70
C TYR A 401 -5.66 11.53 36.67
N LYS A 402 -5.01 11.20 37.78
CA LYS A 402 -4.59 12.21 38.80
C LYS A 402 -3.55 13.18 38.22
N THR A 403 -2.62 12.70 37.42
CA THR A 403 -1.66 13.56 36.70
C THR A 403 -2.39 14.50 35.75
N ALA A 404 -3.34 14.02 34.97
CA ALA A 404 -4.11 14.85 34.03
C ALA A 404 -4.93 15.94 34.74
N MET A 405 -5.54 15.61 35.87
CA MET A 405 -6.25 16.60 36.69
C MET A 405 -5.32 17.68 37.24
N LYS A 406 -4.10 17.30 37.65
CA LYS A 406 -3.06 18.26 38.07
C LYS A 406 -2.58 19.14 36.91
N VAL A 407 -2.37 18.56 35.71
CA VAL A 407 -2.02 19.33 34.51
C VAL A 407 -3.09 20.37 34.18
N ALA A 408 -4.36 19.99 34.35
CA ALA A 408 -5.51 20.89 34.15
C ALA A 408 -5.67 21.95 35.26
N GLY A 409 -4.94 21.84 36.37
CA GLY A 409 -5.13 22.70 37.56
C GLY A 409 -6.51 22.49 38.19
N ALA A 410 -7.10 21.32 38.04
CA ALA A 410 -8.47 21.06 38.47
C ALA A 410 -8.55 20.67 39.95
N ASN A 411 -9.55 21.19 40.65
CA ASN A 411 -9.93 20.72 41.97
C ASN A 411 -10.78 19.47 41.85
N TYR A 412 -10.24 18.36 42.32
CA TYR A 412 -10.93 17.08 42.28
C TYR A 412 -11.27 16.57 43.68
N TYR A 413 -12.50 16.12 43.84
CA TYR A 413 -12.92 15.23 44.92
C TYR A 413 -13.88 14.15 44.38
N TYR A 414 -13.88 12.99 45.00
CA TYR A 414 -14.65 11.85 44.57
C TYR A 414 -16.14 12.17 44.43
N ASN A 415 -16.73 11.84 43.26
CA ASN A 415 -18.11 12.13 42.88
C ASN A 415 -18.48 13.62 42.84
N GLY A 416 -17.49 14.51 42.76
CA GLY A 416 -17.67 15.93 42.55
C GLY A 416 -17.73 16.34 41.09
N PRO A 417 -18.13 17.59 40.80
CA PRO A 417 -17.97 18.15 39.47
C PRO A 417 -16.49 18.30 39.16
N LEU A 418 -16.11 18.14 37.92
CA LEU A 418 -14.76 18.37 37.43
C LEU A 418 -14.83 19.27 36.20
N THR A 419 -14.08 20.36 36.23
CA THR A 419 -13.93 21.27 35.09
C THR A 419 -12.47 21.30 34.69
N VAL A 420 -12.19 21.15 33.41
CA VAL A 420 -10.85 21.21 32.83
C VAL A 420 -10.83 22.20 31.68
N PRO A 421 -9.76 23.01 31.52
CA PRO A 421 -9.64 23.91 30.39
C PRO A 421 -9.28 23.13 29.10
N GLU A 422 -9.69 23.65 27.97
CA GLU A 422 -9.30 23.13 26.65
C GLU A 422 -7.78 23.06 26.49
N SER A 423 -7.06 24.01 27.05
CA SER A 423 -5.60 24.08 27.03
C SER A 423 -4.92 22.84 27.64
N ALA A 424 -5.58 22.10 28.53
CA ALA A 424 -5.04 20.86 29.08
C ALA A 424 -4.96 19.77 28.01
N PHE A 425 -5.96 19.66 27.14
CA PHE A 425 -5.93 18.75 26.00
C PHE A 425 -4.79 19.11 25.02
N GLU A 426 -4.65 20.40 24.72
CA GLU A 426 -3.60 20.85 23.80
C GLU A 426 -2.19 20.65 24.41
N THR A 427 -2.05 20.72 25.73
CA THR A 427 -0.79 20.39 26.42
C THR A 427 -0.42 18.91 26.18
N TYR A 428 -1.37 17.99 26.35
CA TYR A 428 -1.15 16.57 26.02
C TYR A 428 -0.80 16.38 24.57
N ARG A 429 -1.58 16.94 23.65
CA ARG A 429 -1.38 16.80 22.20
C ARG A 429 -0.04 17.34 21.75
N LYS A 430 0.39 18.49 22.29
CA LYS A 430 1.70 19.06 21.97
C LYS A 430 2.86 18.13 22.33
N VAL A 431 2.81 17.50 23.50
CA VAL A 431 3.84 16.53 23.91
C VAL A 431 3.74 15.24 23.08
N PHE A 432 2.53 14.78 22.78
CA PHE A 432 2.32 13.61 21.94
C PHE A 432 2.87 13.83 20.52
N LEU A 433 2.75 15.04 19.97
CA LEU A 433 3.34 15.41 18.68
C LEU A 433 4.87 15.32 18.68
N GLU A 434 5.53 15.67 19.80
CA GLU A 434 6.99 15.52 19.91
C GLU A 434 7.42 14.05 19.68
N TYR A 435 6.56 13.11 20.05
CA TYR A 435 6.73 11.67 19.83
C TYR A 435 6.22 11.17 18.46
N GLY A 436 5.60 12.02 17.65
CA GLY A 436 5.03 11.65 16.35
C GLY A 436 3.57 11.17 16.40
N LEU A 437 2.88 11.33 17.54
CA LEU A 437 1.46 10.98 17.68
C LEU A 437 0.58 12.19 17.35
N GLY A 438 -0.26 12.05 16.30
CA GLY A 438 -1.21 13.08 15.88
C GLY A 438 -0.78 13.91 14.66
N GLU A 439 0.31 13.56 14.03
CA GLU A 439 0.77 14.15 12.75
C GLU A 439 1.14 13.06 11.75
N LYS A 440 1.19 13.40 10.46
CA LYS A 440 1.76 12.50 9.45
C LYS A 440 3.24 12.27 9.73
N THR A 441 3.70 11.04 9.60
CA THR A 441 5.12 10.71 9.75
C THR A 441 5.95 11.17 8.57
N ASN A 442 5.29 11.52 7.47
CA ASN A 442 5.91 11.84 6.18
C ASN A 442 6.82 10.71 5.67
N ILE A 443 6.44 9.47 5.97
CA ILE A 443 7.05 8.30 5.35
C ILE A 443 7.02 8.45 3.82
N ASP A 444 8.03 7.92 3.16
CA ASP A 444 8.19 8.00 1.71
C ASP A 444 7.22 7.08 0.93
N LEU A 445 5.93 7.25 1.21
CA LEU A 445 4.81 6.60 0.55
C LEU A 445 3.73 7.64 0.22
N PRO A 446 2.95 7.45 -0.85
CA PRO A 446 2.06 8.49 -1.38
C PRO A 446 0.79 8.74 -0.56
N VAL A 447 0.44 7.82 0.35
CA VAL A 447 -0.81 7.87 1.12
C VAL A 447 -0.52 7.71 2.61
N GLU A 448 -1.00 8.64 3.40
CA GLU A 448 -0.91 8.60 4.87
C GLU A 448 -2.04 9.41 5.51
N SER A 449 -2.61 8.91 6.61
CA SER A 449 -3.65 9.57 7.40
C SER A 449 -3.08 10.19 8.69
N TYR A 450 -3.79 11.18 9.23
CA TYR A 450 -3.46 11.80 10.53
C TYR A 450 -3.92 10.99 11.75
N GLY A 451 -4.78 9.98 11.58
CA GLY A 451 -5.57 9.42 12.66
C GLY A 451 -6.81 10.28 12.96
N TYR A 452 -7.34 10.16 14.17
CA TYR A 452 -8.53 10.92 14.60
C TYR A 452 -8.24 11.74 15.84
N LYS A 453 -8.59 13.03 15.77
CA LYS A 453 -8.52 13.98 16.88
C LYS A 453 -9.93 14.19 17.43
N GLY A 454 -10.15 13.84 18.71
CA GLY A 454 -11.41 14.07 19.37
C GLY A 454 -11.74 15.57 19.47
N THR A 455 -13.01 15.91 19.34
CA THR A 455 -13.49 17.31 19.30
C THR A 455 -14.19 17.78 20.58
N SER A 456 -14.47 16.87 21.52
CA SER A 456 -15.08 17.19 22.80
C SER A 456 -13.98 17.50 23.85
N TYR A 457 -14.22 18.54 24.65
CA TYR A 457 -13.33 18.95 25.73
C TYR A 457 -13.94 18.71 27.13
N GLU A 458 -14.81 17.69 27.23
CA GLU A 458 -15.35 17.25 28.53
C GLU A 458 -14.26 16.65 29.40
N SER A 459 -14.37 16.89 30.72
CA SER A 459 -13.35 16.48 31.71
C SER A 459 -12.99 14.98 31.63
N GLY A 460 -14.00 14.13 31.44
CA GLY A 460 -13.79 12.69 31.30
C GLY A 460 -12.91 12.31 30.10
N HIS A 461 -13.01 13.05 28.99
CA HIS A 461 -12.20 12.83 27.80
C HIS A 461 -10.72 13.21 28.00
N LEU A 462 -10.41 14.18 28.87
CA LEU A 462 -9.01 14.47 29.25
C LEU A 462 -8.39 13.27 29.98
N LEU A 463 -9.15 12.67 30.90
CA LEU A 463 -8.71 11.47 31.61
C LEU A 463 -8.51 10.31 30.63
N ASP A 464 -9.43 10.14 29.69
CA ASP A 464 -9.33 9.13 28.64
C ASP A 464 -8.13 9.36 27.72
N MET A 465 -7.85 10.62 27.35
CA MET A 465 -6.66 10.97 26.57
C MET A 465 -5.36 10.53 27.26
N ALA A 466 -5.26 10.73 28.57
CA ALA A 466 -4.07 10.39 29.33
C ALA A 466 -3.75 8.89 29.35
N ILE A 467 -4.73 8.04 29.08
CA ILE A 467 -4.58 6.58 29.01
C ILE A 467 -4.76 6.01 27.60
N GLY A 468 -4.83 6.86 26.58
CA GLY A 468 -4.92 6.44 25.18
C GLY A 468 -6.31 5.99 24.73
N GLN A 469 -7.38 6.50 25.33
CA GLN A 469 -8.77 6.13 25.06
C GLN A 469 -9.58 7.24 24.38
N TYR A 470 -8.94 8.27 23.84
CA TYR A 470 -9.63 9.41 23.24
C TYR A 470 -9.20 9.69 21.80
N ASP A 471 -7.99 10.24 21.59
CA ASP A 471 -7.45 10.39 20.26
C ASP A 471 -6.96 9.02 19.73
N THR A 472 -7.04 8.80 18.42
CA THR A 472 -6.58 7.58 17.77
C THR A 472 -5.43 7.87 16.81
N TYR A 473 -4.57 6.91 16.59
CA TYR A 473 -3.35 7.06 15.79
C TYR A 473 -3.19 5.91 14.82
N THR A 474 -2.58 6.17 13.66
CA THR A 474 -2.24 5.11 12.73
C THR A 474 -1.10 4.24 13.26
N PRO A 475 -1.00 2.98 12.86
CA PRO A 475 0.11 2.12 13.26
C PRO A 475 1.49 2.71 12.97
N VAL A 476 1.67 3.42 11.86
CA VAL A 476 2.95 4.07 11.53
C VAL A 476 3.29 5.23 12.48
N GLN A 477 2.29 5.99 12.96
CA GLN A 477 2.51 7.00 14.00
C GLN A 477 2.95 6.35 15.32
N ILE A 478 2.35 5.23 15.70
CA ILE A 478 2.74 4.46 16.89
C ILE A 478 4.16 3.90 16.73
N ALA A 479 4.54 3.45 15.53
CA ALA A 479 5.90 3.03 15.24
C ALA A 479 6.91 4.19 15.37
N SER A 480 6.56 5.38 14.91
CA SER A 480 7.36 6.59 15.13
C SER A 480 7.53 6.90 16.64
N TYR A 481 6.46 6.78 17.42
CA TYR A 481 6.47 6.99 18.86
C TYR A 481 7.45 6.04 19.58
N ILE A 482 7.34 4.72 19.37
CA ILE A 482 8.24 3.77 20.03
C ILE A 482 9.68 3.91 19.55
N SER A 483 9.90 4.21 18.26
CA SER A 483 11.24 4.48 17.72
C SER A 483 11.86 5.71 18.38
N THR A 484 11.07 6.76 18.61
CA THR A 484 11.52 7.99 19.29
C THR A 484 11.88 7.71 20.75
N LEU A 485 11.09 6.92 21.47
CA LEU A 485 11.43 6.47 22.82
C LEU A 485 12.74 5.66 22.84
N ALA A 486 12.87 4.70 21.94
CA ALA A 486 14.06 3.86 21.80
C ALA A 486 15.31 4.68 21.46
N ALA A 487 15.16 5.75 20.68
CA ALA A 487 16.23 6.68 20.32
C ALA A 487 16.45 7.81 21.35
N ASN A 488 16.07 7.59 22.59
CA ASN A 488 16.24 8.55 23.69
C ASN A 488 15.62 9.93 23.41
N GLY A 489 14.48 9.94 22.72
CA GLY A 489 13.74 11.14 22.37
C GLY A 489 14.10 11.77 21.03
N ASN A 490 15.03 11.20 20.29
CA ASN A 490 15.34 11.64 18.94
C ASN A 490 14.33 11.03 17.95
N LYS A 491 13.56 11.88 17.26
CA LYS A 491 12.58 11.47 16.27
C LYS A 491 13.21 11.50 14.87
N TYR A 492 13.50 10.32 14.33
CA TYR A 492 13.97 10.17 12.97
C TYR A 492 12.79 9.92 12.03
N LYS A 493 12.86 10.51 10.84
CA LYS A 493 11.90 10.26 9.78
C LYS A 493 11.89 8.79 9.38
N LEU A 494 10.74 8.16 9.42
CA LEU A 494 10.58 6.79 8.94
C LEU A 494 10.67 6.76 7.42
N HIS A 495 11.42 5.81 6.87
CA HIS A 495 11.61 5.72 5.43
C HIS A 495 11.90 4.28 4.95
N LEU A 496 11.65 4.05 3.66
CA LEU A 496 11.83 2.79 2.96
C LEU A 496 12.97 2.84 1.94
N LEU A 497 13.29 4.00 1.37
CA LEU A 497 14.43 4.13 0.47
C LEU A 497 15.74 4.20 1.26
N LYS A 498 16.73 3.40 0.85
CA LYS A 498 18.08 3.35 1.45
C LYS A 498 19.14 3.91 0.52
N GLU A 499 19.18 3.43 -0.71
CA GLU A 499 20.19 3.81 -1.69
C GLU A 499 19.59 4.01 -3.08
N VAL A 500 20.20 4.88 -3.87
CA VAL A 500 19.93 5.04 -5.30
C VAL A 500 21.22 4.79 -6.05
N HIS A 501 21.15 3.93 -7.07
CA HIS A 501 22.28 3.56 -7.92
C HIS A 501 22.19 4.23 -9.29
N GLU A 502 23.35 4.48 -9.90
CA GLU A 502 23.45 5.03 -11.24
C GLU A 502 22.72 4.18 -12.28
N LYS A 503 22.08 4.84 -13.24
CA LYS A 503 21.42 4.16 -14.36
C LYS A 503 22.43 3.36 -15.18
N THR A 504 22.12 2.11 -15.47
CA THR A 504 22.94 1.21 -16.28
C THR A 504 22.12 0.13 -16.94
N ASN A 505 22.54 -0.33 -18.12
CA ASN A 505 21.97 -1.50 -18.78
C ASN A 505 22.71 -2.81 -18.38
N ASN A 506 23.75 -2.71 -17.55
CA ASN A 506 24.49 -3.88 -17.09
C ASN A 506 23.63 -4.73 -16.13
N GLU A 507 23.96 -6.02 -16.02
CA GLU A 507 23.35 -6.92 -15.03
C GLU A 507 23.65 -6.50 -13.59
N LYS A 508 24.88 -6.02 -13.34
CA LYS A 508 25.28 -5.47 -12.04
C LYS A 508 24.69 -4.08 -11.84
N MET A 509 24.39 -3.75 -10.59
CA MET A 509 24.00 -2.39 -10.21
C MET A 509 25.11 -1.40 -10.55
N GLY A 510 24.73 -0.18 -10.92
CA GLY A 510 25.63 0.94 -11.06
C GLY A 510 26.23 1.38 -9.71
N LYS A 511 27.05 2.42 -9.73
CA LYS A 511 27.59 3.01 -8.51
C LYS A 511 26.47 3.65 -7.68
N VAL A 512 26.64 3.70 -6.37
CA VAL A 512 25.76 4.46 -5.49
C VAL A 512 25.90 5.95 -5.82
N VAL A 513 24.80 6.60 -6.17
CA VAL A 513 24.75 8.04 -6.44
C VAL A 513 24.08 8.82 -5.30
N ARG A 514 23.32 8.14 -4.46
CA ARG A 514 22.69 8.73 -3.27
C ARG A 514 22.50 7.67 -2.18
N ASN A 515 23.02 7.96 -0.99
CA ASN A 515 22.65 7.30 0.26
C ASN A 515 21.59 8.14 0.97
N ILE A 516 20.61 7.50 1.58
CA ILE A 516 19.63 8.16 2.42
C ILE A 516 20.17 8.14 3.85
N GLU A 517 20.63 9.30 4.30
CA GLU A 517 21.11 9.48 5.67
C GLU A 517 19.94 9.59 6.65
N PRO A 518 20.13 9.19 7.93
CA PRO A 518 19.13 9.39 8.97
C PRO A 518 18.72 10.87 9.09
N GLU A 519 17.44 11.17 8.95
CA GLU A 519 16.90 12.52 9.02
C GLU A 519 16.25 12.75 10.40
N LEU A 520 16.92 13.53 11.26
CA LEU A 520 16.36 13.94 12.55
C LEU A 520 15.31 15.04 12.31
N ILE A 521 14.04 14.71 12.54
CA ILE A 521 12.91 15.62 12.30
C ILE A 521 12.37 16.27 13.59
N GLY A 522 12.86 15.87 14.74
CA GLY A 522 12.46 16.43 16.01
C GLY A 522 13.16 15.77 17.19
N THR A 523 13.02 16.37 18.33
CA THR A 523 13.50 15.86 19.62
C THR A 523 12.44 16.08 20.66
N VAL A 524 12.26 15.11 21.56
CA VAL A 524 11.41 15.29 22.74
C VAL A 524 12.11 16.20 23.71
N ASP A 525 11.52 17.36 23.96
CA ASP A 525 12.02 18.34 24.90
C ASP A 525 11.72 17.91 26.36
N LEU A 526 12.55 17.01 26.86
CA LEU A 526 12.46 16.43 28.20
C LEU A 526 13.87 16.19 28.75
N GLU A 527 14.08 16.54 30.04
CA GLU A 527 15.35 16.29 30.69
C GLU A 527 15.71 14.80 30.73
N GLN A 528 17.00 14.49 30.60
CA GLN A 528 17.49 13.10 30.53
C GLN A 528 17.04 12.26 31.73
N LYS A 529 17.05 12.81 32.92
CA LYS A 529 16.60 12.14 34.15
C LYS A 529 15.17 11.59 34.05
N TYR A 530 14.27 12.28 33.33
CA TYR A 530 12.89 11.84 33.13
C TYR A 530 12.79 10.80 31.99
N LYS A 531 13.58 10.95 30.92
CA LYS A 531 13.70 9.92 29.88
C LYS A 531 14.17 8.60 30.47
N ASP A 532 15.15 8.66 31.39
CA ASP A 532 15.65 7.48 32.11
C ASP A 532 14.58 6.83 32.98
N ARG A 533 13.69 7.59 33.60
CA ARG A 533 12.56 7.08 34.39
C ARG A 533 11.54 6.35 33.52
N ILE A 534 11.19 6.91 32.36
CA ILE A 534 10.29 6.25 31.40
C ILE A 534 10.90 4.94 30.90
N LYS A 535 12.18 4.96 30.54
CA LYS A 535 12.91 3.74 30.16
C LYS A 535 12.89 2.70 31.25
N LEU A 536 13.20 3.07 32.49
CA LEU A 536 13.17 2.17 33.64
C LEU A 536 11.76 1.59 33.87
N GLY A 537 10.72 2.38 33.67
CA GLY A 537 9.33 1.93 33.71
C GLY A 537 9.05 0.87 32.64
N PHE A 538 9.48 1.08 31.40
CA PHE A 538 9.31 0.13 30.28
C PHE A 538 10.15 -1.15 30.49
N GLU A 539 11.36 -1.05 31.01
CA GLU A 539 12.16 -2.20 31.44
C GLU A 539 11.46 -3.00 32.54
N SER A 540 10.83 -2.29 33.50
CA SER A 540 10.09 -2.91 34.60
C SER A 540 8.84 -3.68 34.12
N VAL A 541 8.14 -3.18 33.10
CA VAL A 541 7.06 -3.92 32.42
C VAL A 541 7.59 -5.26 31.88
N MET A 542 8.75 -5.22 31.21
CA MET A 542 9.31 -6.40 30.57
C MET A 542 9.91 -7.41 31.55
N LYS A 543 10.25 -7.03 32.76
CA LYS A 543 10.68 -7.99 33.82
C LYS A 543 9.59 -9.02 34.14
N SER A 544 8.32 -8.62 34.11
CA SER A 544 7.19 -9.53 34.40
C SER A 544 6.57 -10.14 33.14
N LEU A 545 6.62 -9.44 31.99
CA LEU A 545 5.90 -9.81 30.77
C LEU A 545 6.81 -10.15 29.57
N GLY A 546 8.13 -9.97 29.71
CA GLY A 546 9.07 -10.01 28.59
C GLY A 546 8.98 -11.25 27.71
N TYR A 547 8.98 -12.42 28.29
CA TYR A 547 8.87 -13.68 27.53
C TYR A 547 7.58 -13.80 26.73
N GLY A 548 6.49 -13.23 27.23
CA GLY A 548 5.20 -13.26 26.54
C GLY A 548 5.13 -12.32 25.34
N TYR A 549 5.98 -11.30 25.27
CA TYR A 549 5.92 -10.25 24.23
C TYR A 549 7.21 -10.08 23.43
N MET A 550 8.37 -10.24 24.06
CA MET A 550 9.67 -10.09 23.41
C MET A 550 10.44 -11.43 23.27
N GLY A 551 9.82 -12.53 23.67
CA GLY A 551 10.44 -13.85 23.58
C GLY A 551 11.76 -13.91 24.37
N THR A 552 12.81 -14.42 23.74
CA THR A 552 14.15 -14.60 24.35
C THR A 552 15.09 -13.41 24.11
N VAL A 553 14.57 -12.30 23.60
CA VAL A 553 15.38 -11.11 23.31
C VAL A 553 15.93 -10.51 24.61
N PRO A 554 17.23 -10.23 24.71
CA PRO A 554 17.84 -9.75 25.94
C PRO A 554 17.49 -8.28 26.24
N SER A 555 17.39 -7.97 27.53
CA SER A 555 17.20 -6.60 28.03
C SER A 555 16.12 -5.81 27.29
N PRO A 556 14.90 -6.32 27.17
CA PRO A 556 13.84 -5.61 26.46
C PRO A 556 13.27 -4.46 27.31
N ALA A 557 12.78 -3.43 26.63
CA ALA A 557 11.91 -2.41 27.20
C ALA A 557 10.64 -2.31 26.35
N GLY A 558 9.50 -2.12 26.98
CA GLY A 558 8.25 -2.05 26.22
C GLY A 558 7.03 -1.78 27.08
N LYS A 559 5.90 -1.65 26.42
CA LYS A 559 4.60 -1.36 27.04
C LYS A 559 3.48 -2.10 26.36
N THR A 560 2.67 -2.77 27.16
CA THR A 560 1.42 -3.37 26.69
C THR A 560 0.29 -2.37 26.76
N GLY A 561 -0.69 -2.53 25.90
CA GLY A 561 -1.93 -1.74 25.88
C GLY A 561 -3.16 -2.64 25.75
N THR A 562 -4.17 -2.27 26.51
CA THR A 562 -5.54 -2.76 26.32
C THR A 562 -6.39 -1.52 26.12
N ALA A 563 -7.17 -1.50 25.05
CA ALA A 563 -8.05 -0.39 24.75
C ALA A 563 -9.49 -0.89 24.62
N GLU A 564 -10.41 -0.15 25.23
CA GLU A 564 -11.82 -0.23 24.86
C GLU A 564 -11.96 0.38 23.47
N SER A 565 -12.56 -0.36 22.57
CA SER A 565 -12.79 0.06 21.21
C SER A 565 -14.21 -0.32 20.78
N PHE A 566 -14.60 0.13 19.62
CA PHE A 566 -15.93 -0.11 19.10
C PHE A 566 -15.82 -0.58 17.65
N TYR A 567 -16.73 -1.45 17.28
CA TYR A 567 -16.81 -2.03 15.95
C TYR A 567 -18.14 -1.68 15.30
N ASP A 568 -18.09 -1.35 14.02
CA ASP A 568 -19.27 -1.19 13.17
C ASP A 568 -19.63 -2.56 12.61
N SER A 569 -20.68 -3.18 13.17
CA SER A 569 -21.00 -4.58 12.90
C SER A 569 -21.80 -4.78 11.62
N ASP A 570 -22.51 -3.76 11.16
CA ASP A 570 -23.40 -3.82 9.98
C ASP A 570 -22.91 -2.97 8.79
N GLY A 571 -21.82 -2.22 8.98
CA GLY A 571 -21.20 -1.43 7.91
C GLY A 571 -21.94 -0.12 7.59
N ASP A 572 -22.80 0.37 8.50
CA ASP A 572 -23.57 1.61 8.31
C ASP A 572 -22.76 2.89 8.61
N GLY A 573 -21.49 2.72 9.01
CA GLY A 573 -20.58 3.79 9.41
C GLY A 573 -20.73 4.24 10.86
N LYS A 574 -21.60 3.58 11.67
CA LYS A 574 -21.74 3.82 13.09
C LYS A 574 -21.21 2.65 13.89
N ILE A 575 -20.44 2.97 14.90
CA ILE A 575 -19.90 1.97 15.83
C ILE A 575 -21.01 1.53 16.80
N ASP A 576 -21.31 0.25 16.85
CA ASP A 576 -22.43 -0.31 17.60
C ASP A 576 -22.04 -1.42 18.59
N VAL A 577 -20.88 -2.06 18.40
CA VAL A 577 -20.42 -3.15 19.25
C VAL A 577 -19.17 -2.77 20.03
N PRO A 578 -19.22 -2.76 21.39
CA PRO A 578 -18.03 -2.55 22.19
C PRO A 578 -17.10 -3.75 22.13
N THR A 579 -15.84 -3.49 21.88
CA THR A 579 -14.77 -4.49 21.76
C THR A 579 -13.55 -4.12 22.60
N ILE A 580 -12.60 -5.05 22.69
CA ILE A 580 -11.28 -4.81 23.27
C ILE A 580 -10.22 -4.98 22.19
N SER A 581 -9.33 -4.02 22.10
CA SER A 581 -8.12 -4.07 21.26
C SER A 581 -6.87 -4.27 22.13
N LYS A 582 -5.88 -4.98 21.60
CA LYS A 582 -4.58 -5.19 22.24
C LYS A 582 -3.46 -4.54 21.42
N GLY A 583 -2.53 -3.92 22.12
CA GLY A 583 -1.33 -3.35 21.54
C GLY A 583 -0.09 -3.69 22.35
N PHE A 584 1.02 -3.74 21.64
CA PHE A 584 2.34 -3.85 22.24
C PHE A 584 3.33 -2.98 21.46
N ILE A 585 4.16 -2.26 22.19
CA ILE A 585 5.31 -1.55 21.67
C ILE A 585 6.54 -1.89 22.51
N GLY A 586 7.68 -2.03 21.85
CA GLY A 586 8.92 -2.37 22.55
C GLY A 586 10.16 -2.13 21.71
N TYR A 587 11.28 -2.23 22.35
CA TYR A 587 12.60 -2.15 21.72
C TYR A 587 13.63 -2.94 22.53
N ALA A 588 14.69 -3.34 21.86
CA ALA A 588 15.76 -4.10 22.50
C ALA A 588 17.10 -4.00 21.75
N PRO A 589 18.23 -4.22 22.47
CA PRO A 589 18.38 -4.13 23.93
C PRO A 589 18.09 -2.70 24.42
N SER A 590 17.57 -2.52 25.63
CA SER A 590 17.16 -1.20 26.14
C SER A 590 18.30 -0.20 26.26
N TYR A 591 19.53 -0.69 26.47
CA TYR A 591 20.75 0.15 26.59
C TYR A 591 21.35 0.54 25.24
N ASP A 592 21.10 -0.23 24.17
CA ASP A 592 21.59 0.04 22.80
C ASP A 592 20.59 -0.55 21.79
N PRO A 593 19.42 0.09 21.59
CA PRO A 593 18.36 -0.47 20.76
C PRO A 593 18.80 -0.77 19.33
N LYS A 594 18.61 -2.01 18.91
CA LYS A 594 18.84 -2.48 17.54
C LYS A 594 17.58 -2.46 16.71
N PHE A 595 16.44 -2.58 17.36
CA PHE A 595 15.13 -2.48 16.72
C PHE A 595 14.06 -1.99 17.69
N ALA A 596 13.02 -1.40 17.13
CA ALA A 596 11.76 -1.13 17.80
C ALA A 596 10.63 -1.89 17.09
N ILE A 597 9.66 -2.36 17.84
CA ILE A 597 8.54 -3.15 17.35
C ILE A 597 7.20 -2.55 17.78
N THR A 598 6.25 -2.57 16.88
CA THR A 598 4.83 -2.25 17.12
C THR A 598 3.98 -3.43 16.68
N VAL A 599 3.14 -3.94 17.55
CA VAL A 599 2.17 -5.00 17.24
C VAL A 599 0.80 -4.59 17.75
N LEU A 600 -0.15 -4.49 16.85
CA LEU A 600 -1.51 -4.04 17.14
C LEU A 600 -2.52 -5.08 16.66
N SER A 601 -3.46 -5.45 17.53
CA SER A 601 -4.51 -6.42 17.24
C SER A 601 -5.87 -5.81 17.66
N PRO A 602 -6.54 -5.10 16.72
CA PRO A 602 -7.83 -4.49 16.99
C PRO A 602 -8.93 -5.53 17.22
N ASN A 603 -9.90 -5.22 18.08
CA ASN A 603 -11.16 -5.96 18.25
C ASN A 603 -10.97 -7.45 18.61
N VAL A 604 -9.97 -7.79 19.44
CA VAL A 604 -9.63 -9.18 19.76
C VAL A 604 -10.72 -9.93 20.51
N ARG A 605 -11.68 -9.23 21.14
CA ARG A 605 -12.86 -9.81 21.78
C ARG A 605 -13.98 -8.79 21.98
N TYR A 606 -15.20 -9.25 22.29
CA TYR A 606 -16.26 -8.39 22.85
C TYR A 606 -15.85 -7.84 24.22
N SER A 607 -16.15 -6.57 24.52
CA SER A 607 -15.82 -5.99 25.83
C SER A 607 -16.67 -6.54 26.97
N THR A 608 -17.87 -7.03 26.67
CA THR A 608 -18.86 -7.51 27.63
C THR A 608 -18.72 -9.01 27.95
N THR A 609 -17.87 -9.73 27.21
CA THR A 609 -17.66 -11.16 27.43
C THR A 609 -16.48 -11.39 28.33
N SER A 610 -16.51 -12.51 29.01
CA SER A 610 -15.64 -12.98 30.07
C SER A 610 -14.15 -12.59 29.99
N GLU A 611 -13.43 -12.78 31.05
CA GLU A 611 -12.01 -12.48 31.28
C GLU A 611 -11.02 -13.07 30.25
N TYR A 612 -11.46 -14.05 29.44
CA TYR A 612 -10.58 -14.66 28.44
C TYR A 612 -10.31 -13.71 27.26
N THR A 613 -9.05 -13.37 27.09
CA THR A 613 -8.58 -12.58 25.96
C THR A 613 -7.68 -13.45 25.08
N SER A 614 -7.90 -13.41 23.76
CA SER A 614 -7.02 -14.10 22.82
C SER A 614 -5.55 -13.66 23.00
N PRO A 615 -4.60 -14.59 23.09
CA PRO A 615 -3.19 -14.29 23.23
C PRO A 615 -2.53 -13.91 21.89
N VAL A 616 -3.29 -13.64 20.84
CA VAL A 616 -2.79 -13.41 19.48
C VAL A 616 -1.73 -12.30 19.42
N ASN A 617 -1.96 -11.19 20.11
CA ASN A 617 -1.03 -10.05 20.11
C ASN A 617 0.32 -10.41 20.72
N SER A 618 0.33 -11.08 21.88
CA SER A 618 1.58 -11.52 22.53
C SER A 618 2.30 -12.61 21.73
N LYS A 619 1.57 -13.54 21.13
CA LYS A 619 2.15 -14.60 20.27
C LYS A 619 2.82 -14.01 19.03
N ILE A 620 2.16 -13.09 18.34
CA ILE A 620 2.77 -12.39 17.20
C ILE A 620 4.02 -11.66 17.67
N SER A 621 3.91 -10.85 18.73
CA SER A 621 5.00 -10.02 19.22
C SER A 621 6.23 -10.86 19.62
N SER A 622 6.05 -11.93 20.41
CA SER A 622 7.18 -12.76 20.85
C SER A 622 7.85 -13.50 19.70
N ARG A 623 7.07 -14.07 18.78
CA ARG A 623 7.60 -14.79 17.61
C ARG A 623 8.37 -13.83 16.68
N VAL A 624 7.79 -12.66 16.38
CA VAL A 624 8.42 -11.66 15.54
C VAL A 624 9.69 -11.12 16.19
N SER A 625 9.66 -10.78 17.48
CA SER A 625 10.85 -10.28 18.19
C SER A 625 12.01 -11.27 18.18
N ASN A 626 11.73 -12.56 18.35
CA ASN A 626 12.75 -13.61 18.24
C ASN A 626 13.39 -13.64 16.84
N LYS A 627 12.57 -13.52 15.77
CA LYS A 627 13.08 -13.51 14.40
C LYS A 627 13.91 -12.27 14.09
N VAL A 628 13.47 -11.09 14.54
CA VAL A 628 14.26 -9.86 14.41
C VAL A 628 15.62 -10.01 15.06
N PHE A 629 15.64 -10.51 16.30
CA PHE A 629 16.89 -10.69 17.05
C PHE A 629 17.81 -11.74 16.42
N GLU A 630 17.27 -12.80 15.85
CA GLU A 630 18.01 -13.82 15.11
C GLU A 630 18.68 -13.24 13.85
N ILE A 631 17.98 -12.38 13.12
CA ILE A 631 18.46 -11.80 11.85
C ILE A 631 19.46 -10.66 12.09
N LEU A 632 19.28 -9.87 13.17
CA LEU A 632 20.15 -8.73 13.48
C LEU A 632 21.41 -9.10 14.28
N LYS A 633 21.57 -10.37 14.68
CA LYS A 633 22.82 -10.88 15.25
C LYS A 633 23.95 -10.89 14.24
#